data_99c88a5c74952bcc44a83b453e73ae09
#
_entry.id   99c88a5c74952bcc44a83b453e73ae09
#
_cell.length_a   1.000
_cell.length_b   1.000
_cell.length_c   1.000
_cell.angle_alpha   90.00
_cell.angle_beta   90.00
_cell.angle_gamma   90.00
#
_symmetry.space_group_name_H-M   'P 1'
#
loop_
_entity.id
_entity.type
_entity.pdbx_description
1 polymer ?
#
loop_
_entity_poly.entity_id
_entity_poly.type
_entity_poly.pdbx_seq_one_letter_code
_entity_poly.pdbx_strand_id
1 'polypeptide(L)'
;MSLSVLIIGAGISGISAAEFLRREGVSVTLVDRVNPGDPEQTSYGNAGLLASSAIVPISSPGIWKKLPYYLFGKNSPLSINWLYLPKLLPWLIPFLKNTRKEKFLSVIDSLQSLTYDSIEHHLRLSKGTNASKYIKPVSYTHLTLPTTEA
;
A
#
# COMPACT_ATOMS: atom_id res chain seq x y z
N MET A 1 9.37 22.43 27.83
CA MET A 1 8.06 21.73 27.79
C MET A 1 8.28 20.40 27.11
N SER A 2 7.96 19.27 27.74
CA SER A 2 8.02 17.97 27.10
C SER A 2 6.85 17.84 26.13
N LEU A 3 7.15 17.54 24.88
CA LEU A 3 6.11 17.29 23.84
C LEU A 3 5.35 16.01 24.23
N SER A 4 4.02 16.10 24.20
CA SER A 4 3.11 14.96 24.39
C SER A 4 2.24 14.79 23.16
N VAL A 5 2.11 13.56 22.67
CA VAL A 5 1.36 13.23 21.43
C VAL A 5 0.33 12.17 21.74
N LEU A 6 -0.90 12.39 21.29
CA LEU A 6 -1.99 11.42 21.28
C LEU A 6 -2.12 10.84 19.88
N ILE A 7 -2.05 9.51 19.76
CA ILE A 7 -2.27 8.79 18.50
C ILE A 7 -3.57 8.00 18.61
N ILE A 8 -4.46 8.19 17.66
CA ILE A 8 -5.72 7.46 17.58
C ILE A 8 -5.60 6.40 16.49
N GLY A 9 -5.69 5.14 16.88
CA GLY A 9 -5.54 3.97 16.02
C GLY A 9 -4.25 3.19 16.31
N ALA A 10 -4.37 1.95 16.80
CA ALA A 10 -3.26 1.06 17.14
C ALA A 10 -2.99 0.00 16.05
N GLY A 11 -3.35 0.27 14.80
CA GLY A 11 -2.92 -0.48 13.64
C GLY A 11 -1.42 -0.28 13.37
N ILE A 12 -0.89 -0.93 12.32
CA ILE A 12 0.55 -0.89 12.01
C ILE A 12 1.10 0.54 11.90
N SER A 13 0.36 1.47 11.30
CA SER A 13 0.79 2.86 11.14
C SER A 13 0.88 3.58 12.48
N GLY A 14 -0.15 3.44 13.32
CA GLY A 14 -0.19 4.09 14.64
C GLY A 14 0.88 3.56 15.59
N ILE A 15 1.08 2.24 15.62
CA ILE A 15 2.14 1.62 16.43
C ILE A 15 3.53 2.05 15.94
N SER A 16 3.76 2.10 14.63
CA SER A 16 5.02 2.53 14.06
C SER A 16 5.33 3.99 14.43
N ALA A 17 4.35 4.88 14.29
CA ALA A 17 4.49 6.29 14.65
C ALA A 17 4.74 6.45 16.17
N ALA A 18 3.99 5.71 17.00
CA ALA A 18 4.15 5.73 18.45
C ALA A 18 5.56 5.31 18.87
N GLU A 19 6.07 4.22 18.30
CA GLU A 19 7.40 3.71 18.65
C GLU A 19 8.52 4.63 18.16
N PHE A 20 8.41 5.25 16.99
CA PHE A 20 9.37 6.25 16.54
C PHE A 20 9.41 7.45 17.49
N LEU A 21 8.26 8.03 17.81
CA LEU A 21 8.16 9.17 18.72
C LEU A 21 8.69 8.83 20.12
N ARG A 22 8.35 7.64 20.62
CA ARG A 22 8.86 7.17 21.92
C ARG A 22 10.40 7.09 21.95
N ARG A 23 11.02 6.61 20.87
CA ARG A 23 12.49 6.55 20.75
C ARG A 23 13.13 7.93 20.69
N GLU A 24 12.42 8.92 20.20
CA GLU A 24 12.84 10.34 20.21
C GLU A 24 12.57 11.04 21.56
N GLY A 25 12.14 10.29 22.58
CA GLY A 25 11.89 10.83 23.92
C GLY A 25 10.56 11.58 24.06
N VAL A 26 9.64 11.46 23.09
CA VAL A 26 8.32 12.07 23.15
C VAL A 26 7.40 11.21 24.01
N SER A 27 6.60 11.86 24.88
CA SER A 27 5.53 11.17 25.61
C SER A 27 4.38 10.85 24.66
N VAL A 28 4.06 9.55 24.48
CA VAL A 28 3.04 9.10 23.53
C VAL A 28 1.92 8.37 24.26
N THR A 29 0.69 8.77 23.98
CA THR A 29 -0.52 8.03 24.35
C THR A 29 -1.14 7.45 23.08
N LEU A 30 -1.29 6.12 23.05
CA LEU A 30 -1.92 5.40 21.94
C LEU A 30 -3.32 4.92 22.37
N VAL A 31 -4.34 5.27 21.61
CA VAL A 31 -5.74 4.93 21.90
C VAL A 31 -6.34 4.19 20.71
N ASP A 32 -6.97 3.06 20.98
CA ASP A 32 -7.78 2.30 20.02
C ASP A 32 -8.98 1.68 20.75
N ARG A 33 -9.98 1.25 20.00
CA ARG A 33 -11.14 0.52 20.54
C ARG A 33 -10.82 -0.94 20.90
N VAL A 34 -9.76 -1.49 20.31
CA VAL A 34 -9.28 -2.86 20.53
C VAL A 34 -7.78 -2.88 20.80
N ASN A 35 -7.27 -3.99 21.31
CA ASN A 35 -5.84 -4.14 21.57
C ASN A 35 -5.01 -4.20 20.28
N PRO A 36 -3.74 -3.75 20.32
CA PRO A 36 -2.83 -3.93 19.19
C PRO A 36 -2.72 -5.41 18.78
N GLY A 37 -2.89 -5.68 17.48
CA GLY A 37 -2.84 -7.04 16.94
C GLY A 37 -4.16 -7.82 17.02
N ASP A 38 -5.23 -7.16 17.44
CA ASP A 38 -6.56 -7.77 17.45
C ASP A 38 -7.06 -8.12 16.04
N PRO A 39 -7.77 -9.24 15.84
CA PRO A 39 -8.35 -9.63 14.54
C PRO A 39 -9.29 -8.59 13.92
N GLU A 40 -9.88 -7.69 14.69
CA GLU A 40 -10.73 -6.60 14.18
C GLU A 40 -9.91 -5.49 13.50
N GLN A 41 -8.61 -5.44 13.70
CA GLN A 41 -7.77 -4.43 13.05
C GLN A 41 -7.52 -4.77 11.59
N THR A 42 -7.61 -3.77 10.71
CA THR A 42 -7.31 -3.92 9.28
C THR A 42 -5.89 -4.43 9.01
N SER A 43 -4.95 -4.17 9.91
CA SER A 43 -3.57 -4.66 9.80
C SER A 43 -3.43 -6.16 10.10
N TYR A 44 -4.39 -6.76 10.79
CA TYR A 44 -4.40 -8.18 11.06
C TYR A 44 -4.72 -8.97 9.78
N GLY A 45 -4.05 -10.08 9.55
CA GLY A 45 -4.27 -10.89 8.35
C GLY A 45 -3.81 -10.26 7.03
N ASN A 46 -3.13 -9.13 7.08
CA ASN A 46 -2.51 -8.54 5.90
C ASN A 46 -1.39 -9.47 5.37
N ALA A 47 -1.08 -9.38 4.08
CA ALA A 47 -0.06 -10.22 3.43
C ALA A 47 1.35 -10.07 4.05
N GLY A 48 1.58 -9.02 4.85
CA GLY A 48 2.85 -8.79 5.54
C GLY A 48 4.02 -8.49 4.58
N LEU A 49 3.73 -8.08 3.35
CA LEU A 49 4.75 -7.77 2.36
C LEU A 49 5.19 -6.31 2.48
N LEU A 50 6.49 -6.09 2.72
CA LEU A 50 7.14 -4.79 2.66
C LEU A 50 7.75 -4.60 1.26
N ALA A 51 7.07 -3.83 0.40
CA ALA A 51 7.46 -3.64 -0.99
C ALA A 51 7.83 -2.18 -1.27
N SER A 52 9.11 -1.84 -1.18
CA SER A 52 9.63 -0.51 -1.55
C SER A 52 9.51 -0.22 -3.04
N SER A 53 9.38 -1.26 -3.87
CA SER A 53 9.25 -1.16 -5.34
C SER A 53 7.81 -1.06 -5.84
N ALA A 54 6.80 -1.11 -4.96
CA ALA A 54 5.39 -1.03 -5.34
C ALA A 54 4.95 0.43 -5.61
N ILE A 55 5.68 1.13 -6.46
CA ILE A 55 5.50 2.55 -6.78
C ILE A 55 4.73 2.79 -8.08
N VAL A 56 4.50 1.76 -8.88
CA VAL A 56 3.85 1.91 -10.20
C VAL A 56 2.33 1.92 -10.02
N PRO A 57 1.65 3.05 -10.29
CA PRO A 57 0.20 3.13 -10.21
C PRO A 57 -0.48 2.25 -11.26
N ILE A 58 -1.67 1.73 -10.94
CA ILE A 58 -2.50 0.98 -11.87
C ILE A 58 -2.90 1.86 -13.07
N SER A 59 -3.05 3.16 -12.87
CA SER A 59 -3.37 4.16 -13.90
C SER A 59 -2.19 4.47 -14.84
N SER A 60 -1.57 3.43 -15.41
CA SER A 60 -0.42 3.59 -16.32
C SER A 60 -0.80 4.25 -17.65
N PRO A 61 0.14 5.01 -18.26
CA PRO A 61 -0.05 5.55 -19.60
C PRO A 61 -0.36 4.44 -20.60
N GLY A 62 -1.36 4.68 -21.47
CA GLY A 62 -1.79 3.70 -22.48
C GLY A 62 -2.89 2.75 -22.03
N ILE A 63 -3.39 2.84 -20.81
CA ILE A 63 -4.56 2.07 -20.35
C ILE A 63 -5.77 2.30 -21.27
N TRP A 64 -5.92 3.50 -21.83
CA TRP A 64 -6.94 3.85 -22.79
C TRP A 64 -6.95 2.95 -24.03
N LYS A 65 -5.77 2.61 -24.55
CA LYS A 65 -5.63 1.73 -25.72
C LYS A 65 -6.08 0.30 -25.42
N LYS A 66 -5.93 -0.12 -24.16
CA LYS A 66 -6.31 -1.45 -23.67
C LYS A 66 -7.76 -1.50 -23.17
N LEU A 67 -8.39 -0.35 -22.94
CA LEU A 67 -9.73 -0.27 -22.37
C LEU A 67 -10.78 -1.06 -23.18
N PRO A 68 -10.84 -0.97 -24.52
CA PRO A 68 -11.78 -1.80 -25.29
C PRO A 68 -11.57 -3.29 -25.08
N TYR A 69 -10.32 -3.74 -25.01
CA TYR A 69 -9.99 -5.13 -24.71
C TYR A 69 -10.46 -5.55 -23.32
N TYR A 70 -10.25 -4.69 -22.32
CA TYR A 70 -10.68 -4.94 -20.95
C TYR A 70 -12.19 -4.94 -20.77
N LEU A 71 -12.94 -4.26 -21.65
CA LEU A 71 -14.40 -4.16 -21.58
C LEU A 71 -15.10 -5.27 -22.38
N PHE A 72 -14.55 -5.62 -23.54
CA PHE A 72 -15.24 -6.45 -24.54
C PHE A 72 -14.46 -7.72 -24.95
N GLY A 73 -13.25 -7.90 -24.42
CA GLY A 73 -12.44 -9.09 -24.70
C GLY A 73 -13.07 -10.36 -24.13
N LYS A 74 -12.93 -11.50 -24.82
CA LYS A 74 -13.45 -12.81 -24.38
C LYS A 74 -12.99 -13.21 -22.97
N ASN A 75 -11.78 -12.80 -22.57
CA ASN A 75 -11.19 -13.04 -21.25
C ASN A 75 -11.02 -11.72 -20.50
N SER A 76 -12.02 -10.83 -20.56
CA SER A 76 -11.96 -9.54 -19.90
C SER A 76 -11.77 -9.71 -18.38
N PRO A 77 -10.74 -9.10 -17.78
CA PRO A 77 -10.57 -9.09 -16.33
C PRO A 77 -11.56 -8.15 -15.62
N LEU A 78 -12.30 -7.32 -16.38
CA LEU A 78 -13.24 -6.35 -15.84
C LEU A 78 -14.68 -6.74 -16.20
N SER A 79 -15.53 -6.80 -15.19
CA SER A 79 -16.97 -6.88 -15.35
C SER A 79 -17.59 -5.53 -15.00
N ILE A 80 -18.31 -4.90 -15.93
CA ILE A 80 -18.94 -3.61 -15.70
C ILE A 80 -20.44 -3.75 -15.60
N ASN A 81 -20.99 -3.24 -14.51
CA ASN A 81 -22.41 -2.98 -14.43
C ASN A 81 -22.73 -1.62 -15.09
N TRP A 82 -23.26 -1.67 -16.31
CA TRP A 82 -23.56 -0.48 -17.10
C TRP A 82 -24.55 0.49 -16.42
N LEU A 83 -25.48 -0.04 -15.61
CA LEU A 83 -26.41 0.78 -14.84
C LEU A 83 -25.72 1.58 -13.73
N TYR A 84 -24.56 1.11 -13.27
CA TYR A 84 -23.77 1.80 -12.24
C TYR A 84 -22.81 2.85 -12.83
N LEU A 85 -22.56 2.81 -14.13
CA LEU A 85 -21.59 3.68 -14.80
C LEU A 85 -21.79 5.18 -14.53
N PRO A 86 -23.02 5.74 -14.54
CA PRO A 86 -23.22 7.16 -14.21
C PRO A 86 -22.74 7.53 -12.81
N LYS A 87 -22.91 6.63 -11.84
CA LYS A 87 -22.44 6.83 -10.45
C LYS A 87 -20.92 6.71 -10.33
N LEU A 88 -20.28 5.98 -11.24
CA LEU A 88 -18.84 5.78 -11.28
C LEU A 88 -18.09 6.95 -11.95
N LEU A 89 -18.76 7.72 -12.84
CA LEU A 89 -18.12 8.79 -13.60
C LEU A 89 -17.36 9.84 -12.77
N PRO A 90 -17.87 10.31 -11.63
CA PRO A 90 -17.15 11.29 -10.81
C PRO A 90 -15.78 10.81 -10.33
N TRP A 91 -15.63 9.50 -10.14
CA TRP A 91 -14.34 8.88 -9.81
C TRP A 91 -13.53 8.52 -11.07
N LEU A 92 -14.19 7.99 -12.09
CA LEU A 92 -13.54 7.48 -13.29
C LEU A 92 -12.85 8.60 -14.10
N ILE A 93 -13.48 9.77 -14.20
CA ILE A 93 -12.92 10.91 -14.95
C ILE A 93 -11.59 11.38 -14.35
N PRO A 94 -11.46 11.68 -13.03
CA PRO A 94 -10.17 11.98 -12.42
C PRO A 94 -9.14 10.86 -12.56
N PHE A 95 -9.56 9.60 -12.37
CA PHE A 95 -8.70 8.44 -12.56
C PHE A 95 -8.06 8.44 -13.96
N LEU A 96 -8.89 8.60 -14.99
CA LEU A 96 -8.42 8.62 -16.37
C LEU A 96 -7.55 9.86 -16.69
N LYS A 97 -7.81 11.02 -16.10
CA LYS A 97 -6.95 12.20 -16.23
C LYS A 97 -5.55 11.96 -15.66
N ASN A 98 -5.43 11.16 -14.60
CA ASN A 98 -4.15 10.80 -13.98
C ASN A 98 -3.34 9.77 -14.78
N THR A 99 -3.88 9.18 -15.85
CA THR A 99 -3.12 8.30 -16.76
C THR A 99 -2.19 9.05 -17.73
N ARG A 100 -2.21 10.39 -17.74
CA ARG A 100 -1.29 11.19 -18.54
C ARG A 100 0.14 10.98 -18.02
N LYS A 101 1.10 10.85 -18.94
CA LYS A 101 2.50 10.54 -18.63
C LYS A 101 3.08 11.43 -17.55
N GLU A 102 2.85 12.74 -17.62
CA GLU A 102 3.37 13.71 -16.64
C GLU A 102 2.81 13.45 -15.22
N LYS A 103 1.49 13.26 -15.11
CA LYS A 103 0.85 12.96 -13.83
C LYS A 103 1.28 11.59 -13.29
N PHE A 104 1.38 10.60 -14.16
CA PHE A 104 1.85 9.27 -13.81
C PHE A 104 3.28 9.30 -13.22
N LEU A 105 4.20 10.03 -13.86
CA LEU A 105 5.57 10.18 -13.36
C LEU A 105 5.59 10.94 -12.02
N SER A 106 4.84 12.03 -11.89
CA SER A 106 4.72 12.77 -10.64
C SER A 106 4.19 11.91 -9.48
N VAL A 107 3.26 10.99 -9.75
CA VAL A 107 2.75 10.05 -8.74
C VAL A 107 3.83 9.03 -8.36
N ILE A 108 4.59 8.52 -9.33
CA ILE A 108 5.72 7.61 -9.05
C ILE A 108 6.75 8.29 -8.15
N ASP A 109 7.17 9.51 -8.47
CA ASP A 109 8.15 10.26 -7.67
C ASP A 109 7.65 10.47 -6.25
N SER A 110 6.36 10.83 -6.09
CA SER A 110 5.76 11.01 -4.77
C SER A 110 5.67 9.70 -3.98
N LEU A 111 5.30 8.60 -4.61
CA LEU A 111 5.24 7.29 -3.97
C LEU A 111 6.65 6.79 -3.62
N GLN A 112 7.61 6.98 -4.51
CA GLN A 112 9.00 6.59 -4.28
C GLN A 112 9.57 7.31 -3.05
N SER A 113 9.32 8.61 -2.90
CA SER A 113 9.79 9.37 -1.74
C SER A 113 9.23 8.86 -0.41
N LEU A 114 8.02 8.25 -0.42
CA LEU A 114 7.38 7.68 0.77
C LEU A 114 7.79 6.23 1.05
N THR A 115 8.16 5.46 0.02
CA THR A 115 8.35 4.01 0.16
C THR A 115 9.80 3.56 0.08
N TYR A 116 10.70 4.41 -0.41
CA TYR A 116 12.10 4.07 -0.67
C TYR A 116 12.78 3.43 0.54
N ASP A 117 12.68 4.06 1.70
CA ASP A 117 13.32 3.61 2.95
C ASP A 117 12.41 2.75 3.84
N SER A 118 11.23 2.36 3.34
CA SER A 118 10.23 1.67 4.16
C SER A 118 10.75 0.38 4.80
N ILE A 119 11.54 -0.41 4.07
CA ILE A 119 12.12 -1.66 4.57
C ILE A 119 13.12 -1.37 5.69
N GLU A 120 14.01 -0.39 5.48
CA GLU A 120 15.01 0.00 6.48
C GLU A 120 14.34 0.52 7.75
N HIS A 121 13.33 1.35 7.62
CA HIS A 121 12.55 1.85 8.75
C HIS A 121 11.86 0.72 9.53
N HIS A 122 11.29 -0.26 8.87
CA HIS A 122 10.71 -1.43 9.53
C HIS A 122 11.76 -2.30 10.24
N LEU A 123 12.92 -2.50 9.62
CA LEU A 123 14.03 -3.20 10.27
C LEU A 123 14.52 -2.46 11.52
N ARG A 124 14.65 -1.12 11.45
CA ARG A 124 14.99 -0.30 12.60
C ARG A 124 13.96 -0.40 13.72
N LEU A 125 12.67 -0.32 13.39
CA LEU A 125 11.58 -0.44 14.38
C LEU A 125 11.57 -1.80 15.06
N SER A 126 11.78 -2.87 14.30
CA SER A 126 11.73 -4.24 14.82
C SER A 126 12.95 -4.63 15.63
N LYS A 127 14.07 -3.90 15.48
CA LYS A 127 15.34 -4.19 16.17
C LYS A 127 15.15 -4.17 17.69
N GLY A 128 15.58 -5.24 18.35
CA GLY A 128 15.44 -5.39 19.80
C GLY A 128 14.06 -5.85 20.27
N THR A 129 13.16 -6.17 19.34
CA THR A 129 11.83 -6.71 19.64
C THR A 129 11.68 -8.14 19.12
N ASN A 130 10.65 -8.85 19.58
CA ASN A 130 10.30 -10.17 19.07
C ASN A 130 9.85 -10.15 17.60
N ALA A 131 9.51 -8.99 17.05
CA ALA A 131 9.09 -8.85 15.66
C ALA A 131 10.25 -9.03 14.66
N SER A 132 11.50 -8.78 15.07
CA SER A 132 12.67 -8.87 14.18
C SER A 132 12.85 -10.24 13.54
N LYS A 133 12.47 -11.32 14.22
CA LYS A 133 12.56 -12.70 13.70
C LYS A 133 11.57 -13.00 12.57
N TYR A 134 10.53 -12.20 12.42
CA TYR A 134 9.49 -12.38 11.40
C TYR A 134 9.76 -11.58 10.13
N ILE A 135 10.62 -10.56 10.18
CA ILE A 135 10.99 -9.78 9.00
C ILE A 135 12.13 -10.49 8.28
N LYS A 136 11.83 -11.05 7.12
CA LYS A 136 12.81 -11.79 6.30
C LYS A 136 12.88 -11.17 4.92
N PRO A 137 14.08 -10.97 4.34
CA PRO A 137 14.19 -10.60 2.94
C PRO A 137 13.65 -11.75 2.08
N VAL A 138 12.73 -11.41 1.18
CA VAL A 138 12.21 -12.36 0.17
C VAL A 138 12.81 -11.96 -1.16
N SER A 139 13.60 -12.86 -1.74
CA SER A 139 14.05 -12.72 -3.12
C SER A 139 13.03 -13.39 -4.04
N TYR A 140 12.39 -12.61 -4.90
CA TYR A 140 11.50 -13.12 -5.96
C TYR A 140 12.34 -13.72 -7.09
N THR A 141 13.00 -14.84 -6.86
CA THR A 141 13.83 -15.47 -7.88
C THR A 141 13.04 -16.37 -8.83
N HIS A 142 11.80 -16.71 -8.54
CA HIS A 142 10.99 -17.61 -9.37
C HIS A 142 9.52 -17.29 -9.35
N LEU A 143 9.12 -16.26 -10.11
CA LEU A 143 7.82 -16.26 -10.78
C LEU A 143 8.04 -16.83 -12.18
N THR A 144 8.42 -18.08 -12.28
CA THR A 144 8.16 -18.84 -13.48
C THR A 144 6.66 -19.09 -13.49
N LEU A 145 5.93 -18.30 -14.28
CA LEU A 145 4.60 -18.71 -14.72
C LEU A 145 4.76 -20.11 -15.32
N PRO A 146 3.92 -21.10 -14.94
CA PRO A 146 3.93 -22.35 -15.63
C PRO A 146 3.63 -22.03 -17.11
N THR A 147 4.64 -22.17 -17.96
CA THR A 147 4.44 -22.27 -19.39
C THR A 147 3.66 -23.55 -19.59
N THR A 148 2.37 -23.45 -19.78
CA THR A 148 1.59 -24.53 -20.37
C THR A 148 2.11 -24.75 -21.77
N GLU A 149 3.10 -25.61 -21.91
CA GLU A 149 3.33 -26.31 -23.15
C GLU A 149 2.16 -27.29 -23.33
N ALA A 150 1.30 -26.98 -24.28
CA ALA A 150 0.33 -27.90 -24.86
C ALA A 150 0.72 -28.13 -26.30
#